data_859d4f2964db435aa4550b914bf864c6
#
_entry.id   859d4f2964db435aa4550b914bf864c6
#
_cell.length_a   1.000
_cell.length_b   1.000
_cell.length_c   1.000
_cell.angle_alpha   90.00
_cell.angle_beta   90.00
_cell.angle_gamma   90.00
#
_symmetry.space_group_name_H-M   'P 1'
#
loop_
_entity.id
_entity.type
_entity.pdbx_description
1 polymer ?
#
loop_
_entity_poly.entity_id
_entity_poly.type
_entity_poly.pdbx_seq_one_letter_code
_entity_poly.pdbx_strand_id
1 'polypeptide(L)'
;MSIAVQTRTAVEIHNAVKAYGDKPVLRGIDLEVAPGTVTVIIGPSGSGKSTLLRAINHLEKLDEGFVVVGGELIGVRAHRGRIRELKEKDILRQRSRIGFVFQNFNLFPHLTILENITEAPISLGTAPAAAKELARSLLASVGLDDKEHAYPRQLSGGQQQRVAIARALAFDPEVILFDEPTSALDPELVGEVLAVIRSLTGTGRTLIVVTHEIGFAREVGDHVIFIDDGVIVEQGTPDAVLDHPHHPRTQNFLSKVL
;
A
#
# COMPACT_ATOMS: atom_id res chain seq x y z
N MET A 1 -30.89 24.69 0.82
CA MET A 1 -30.64 23.24 0.72
C MET A 1 -29.14 23.07 0.58
N SER A 2 -28.45 22.77 1.68
CA SER A 2 -27.01 22.54 1.68
C SER A 2 -26.77 21.15 1.11
N ILE A 3 -26.12 21.07 -0.05
CA ILE A 3 -25.64 19.81 -0.61
C ILE A 3 -24.48 19.42 0.31
N ALA A 4 -24.69 18.42 1.17
CA ALA A 4 -23.62 17.78 1.87
C ALA A 4 -22.68 17.19 0.78
N VAL A 5 -21.48 17.74 0.68
CA VAL A 5 -20.40 17.11 -0.07
C VAL A 5 -20.14 15.79 0.65
N GLN A 6 -20.65 14.69 0.11
CA GLN A 6 -20.18 13.35 0.52
C GLN A 6 -18.70 13.33 0.20
N THR A 7 -17.87 13.42 1.22
CA THR A 7 -16.45 13.11 1.15
C THR A 7 -16.37 11.67 0.66
N ARG A 8 -16.03 11.45 -0.62
CA ARG A 8 -15.80 10.12 -1.16
C ARG A 8 -14.61 9.55 -0.39
N THR A 9 -14.81 8.43 0.30
CA THR A 9 -13.72 7.65 0.88
C THR A 9 -12.91 7.03 -0.26
N ALA A 10 -11.58 6.99 -0.12
CA ALA A 10 -10.72 6.33 -1.10
C ALA A 10 -10.72 4.82 -0.89
N VAL A 11 -10.68 4.37 0.38
CA VAL A 11 -10.74 2.96 0.76
C VAL A 11 -11.70 2.82 1.93
N GLU A 12 -12.59 1.84 1.86
CA GLU A 12 -13.47 1.42 2.95
C GLU A 12 -13.29 -0.08 3.18
N ILE A 13 -13.12 -0.46 4.41
CA ILE A 13 -13.04 -1.86 4.85
C ILE A 13 -14.16 -2.08 5.85
N HIS A 14 -14.98 -3.09 5.61
CA HIS A 14 -16.12 -3.43 6.46
C HIS A 14 -15.97 -4.83 7.01
N ASN A 15 -15.87 -4.94 8.34
CA ASN A 15 -15.81 -6.18 9.11
C ASN A 15 -14.79 -7.18 8.53
N ALA A 16 -13.55 -6.73 8.27
CA ALA A 16 -12.53 -7.60 7.70
C ALA A 16 -12.13 -8.71 8.69
N VAL A 17 -12.49 -9.95 8.36
CA VAL A 17 -12.13 -11.16 9.10
C VAL A 17 -11.26 -12.05 8.22
N LYS A 18 -10.15 -12.55 8.80
CA LYS A 18 -9.26 -13.50 8.15
C LYS A 18 -8.63 -14.45 9.16
N ALA A 19 -8.65 -15.74 8.84
CA ALA A 19 -7.94 -16.76 9.58
C ALA A 19 -7.07 -17.63 8.65
N TYR A 20 -5.99 -18.18 9.17
CA TYR A 20 -5.17 -19.20 8.52
C TYR A 20 -5.26 -20.49 9.35
N GLY A 21 -6.07 -21.45 8.86
CA GLY A 21 -6.49 -22.58 9.68
C GLY A 21 -7.27 -22.08 10.90
N ASP A 22 -6.88 -22.53 12.10
CA ASP A 22 -7.52 -22.12 13.35
C ASP A 22 -6.99 -20.81 13.94
N LYS A 23 -6.01 -20.16 13.28
CA LYS A 23 -5.40 -18.92 13.78
C LYS A 23 -6.07 -17.70 13.18
N PRO A 24 -6.87 -16.94 13.94
CA PRO A 24 -7.41 -15.67 13.48
C PRO A 24 -6.29 -14.63 13.36
N VAL A 25 -6.31 -13.86 12.26
CA VAL A 25 -5.31 -12.80 11.96
C VAL A 25 -5.97 -11.45 11.83
N LEU A 26 -7.17 -11.37 11.25
CA LEU A 26 -8.02 -10.18 11.29
C LEU A 26 -9.33 -10.55 11.98
N ARG A 27 -9.78 -9.70 12.89
CA ARG A 27 -10.89 -9.99 13.79
C ARG A 27 -12.00 -8.95 13.70
N GLY A 28 -12.44 -8.64 12.48
CA GLY A 28 -13.52 -7.67 12.25
C GLY A 28 -12.99 -6.24 12.24
N ILE A 29 -12.06 -5.92 11.33
CA ILE A 29 -11.55 -4.56 11.15
C ILE A 29 -12.49 -3.76 10.27
N ASP A 30 -12.91 -2.61 10.78
CA ASP A 30 -13.57 -1.53 10.04
C ASP A 30 -12.60 -0.36 9.90
N LEU A 31 -12.45 0.17 8.67
CA LEU A 31 -11.52 1.27 8.39
C LEU A 31 -12.01 2.12 7.22
N GLU A 32 -11.91 3.43 7.36
CA GLU A 32 -12.14 4.41 6.29
C GLU A 32 -10.87 5.24 6.07
N VAL A 33 -10.48 5.38 4.80
CA VAL A 33 -9.33 6.19 4.38
C VAL A 33 -9.80 7.33 3.49
N ALA A 34 -9.49 8.55 3.85
CA ALA A 34 -9.84 9.73 3.08
C ALA A 34 -8.99 9.84 1.79
N PRO A 35 -9.54 10.37 0.68
CA PRO A 35 -8.78 10.54 -0.55
C PRO A 35 -7.67 11.59 -0.42
N GLY A 36 -6.53 11.31 -1.04
CA GLY A 36 -5.39 12.22 -1.06
C GLY A 36 -4.61 12.33 0.26
N THR A 37 -4.91 11.46 1.24
CA THR A 37 -4.23 11.42 2.55
C THR A 37 -3.22 10.30 2.65
N VAL A 38 -2.34 10.41 3.65
CA VAL A 38 -1.38 9.38 4.05
C VAL A 38 -1.87 8.72 5.34
N THR A 39 -2.27 7.47 5.23
CA THR A 39 -2.62 6.64 6.40
C THR A 39 -1.45 5.71 6.72
N VAL A 40 -0.92 5.79 7.94
CA VAL A 40 0.16 4.94 8.40
C VAL A 40 -0.37 3.87 9.36
N ILE A 41 -0.02 2.62 9.11
CA ILE A 41 -0.41 1.47 9.94
C ILE A 41 0.84 0.97 10.68
N ILE A 42 0.80 1.00 12.01
CA ILE A 42 1.86 0.51 12.89
C ILE A 42 1.36 -0.62 13.78
N GLY A 43 2.28 -1.34 14.39
CA GLY A 43 1.96 -2.43 15.33
C GLY A 43 3.01 -3.54 15.34
N PRO A 44 2.95 -4.48 16.28
CA PRO A 44 3.91 -5.57 16.39
C PRO A 44 3.87 -6.52 15.17
N SER A 45 4.96 -7.27 14.97
CA SER A 45 5.00 -8.31 13.94
C SER A 45 3.91 -9.36 14.19
N GLY A 46 3.23 -9.77 13.11
CA GLY A 46 2.14 -10.75 13.20
C GLY A 46 0.79 -10.18 13.66
N SER A 47 0.64 -8.87 13.85
CA SER A 47 -0.65 -8.25 14.23
C SER A 47 -1.71 -8.17 13.13
N GLY A 48 -1.39 -8.58 11.89
CA GLY A 48 -2.32 -8.58 10.76
C GLY A 48 -2.17 -7.43 9.76
N LYS A 49 -1.22 -6.49 9.94
CA LYS A 49 -1.03 -5.31 9.08
C LYS A 49 -0.88 -5.65 7.60
N SER A 50 0.07 -6.52 7.25
CA SER A 50 0.31 -6.96 5.86
C SER A 50 -0.87 -7.74 5.29
N THR A 51 -1.56 -8.52 6.10
CA THR A 51 -2.78 -9.25 5.69
C THR A 51 -3.90 -8.26 5.35
N LEU A 52 -4.10 -7.23 6.18
CA LEU A 52 -5.07 -6.16 5.91
C LEU A 52 -4.72 -5.41 4.62
N LEU A 53 -3.45 -5.03 4.45
CA LEU A 53 -2.99 -4.33 3.26
C LEU A 53 -3.21 -5.17 1.98
N ARG A 54 -2.90 -6.47 2.03
CA ARG A 54 -3.12 -7.41 0.91
C ARG A 54 -4.59 -7.67 0.62
N ALA A 55 -5.46 -7.56 1.63
CA ALA A 55 -6.90 -7.65 1.41
C ALA A 55 -7.44 -6.45 0.60
N ILE A 56 -6.90 -5.24 0.78
CA ILE A 56 -7.29 -4.05 0.01
C ILE A 56 -7.09 -4.28 -1.50
N ASN A 57 -6.00 -4.94 -1.90
CA ASN A 57 -5.70 -5.26 -3.29
C ASN A 57 -6.16 -6.67 -3.73
N HIS A 58 -7.00 -7.32 -2.91
CA HIS A 58 -7.49 -8.70 -3.14
C HIS A 58 -6.37 -9.71 -3.43
N LEU A 59 -5.16 -9.46 -2.94
CA LEU A 59 -4.08 -10.44 -2.90
C LEU A 59 -4.32 -11.49 -1.81
N GLU A 60 -5.05 -11.07 -0.77
CA GLU A 60 -5.58 -11.94 0.28
C GLU A 60 -7.11 -11.86 0.28
N LYS A 61 -7.79 -13.00 0.27
CA LYS A 61 -9.26 -13.04 0.35
C LYS A 61 -9.69 -13.03 1.80
N LEU A 62 -10.60 -12.14 2.14
CA LEU A 62 -11.25 -12.14 3.45
C LEU A 62 -12.18 -13.35 3.59
N ASP A 63 -12.30 -13.86 4.79
CA ASP A 63 -13.26 -14.93 5.12
C ASP A 63 -14.65 -14.31 5.39
N GLU A 64 -14.68 -13.10 6.00
CA GLU A 64 -15.89 -12.29 6.16
C GLU A 64 -15.57 -10.81 5.89
N GLY A 65 -16.60 -10.03 5.56
CA GLY A 65 -16.45 -8.63 5.24
C GLY A 65 -16.14 -8.35 3.77
N PHE A 66 -15.82 -7.11 3.46
CA PHE A 66 -15.50 -6.67 2.10
C PHE A 66 -14.69 -5.38 2.11
N VAL A 67 -14.08 -5.08 0.97
CA VAL A 67 -13.31 -3.86 0.72
C VAL A 67 -13.91 -3.10 -0.45
N VAL A 68 -13.98 -1.78 -0.33
CA VAL A 68 -14.36 -0.84 -1.40
C VAL A 68 -13.20 0.10 -1.66
N VAL A 69 -12.82 0.28 -2.92
CA VAL A 69 -11.79 1.25 -3.34
C VAL A 69 -12.38 2.13 -4.44
N GLY A 70 -12.36 3.45 -4.24
CA GLY A 70 -12.95 4.41 -5.19
C GLY A 70 -14.43 4.15 -5.47
N GLY A 71 -15.18 3.62 -4.49
CA GLY A 71 -16.61 3.30 -4.62
C GLY A 71 -16.90 1.95 -5.31
N GLU A 72 -15.88 1.13 -5.63
CA GLU A 72 -16.04 -0.17 -6.27
C GLU A 72 -15.67 -1.30 -5.30
N LEU A 73 -16.54 -2.33 -5.19
CA LEU A 73 -16.26 -3.55 -4.42
C LEU A 73 -15.09 -4.31 -5.03
N ILE A 74 -14.08 -4.63 -4.22
CA ILE A 74 -12.85 -5.29 -4.69
C ILE A 74 -13.00 -6.81 -4.65
N GLY A 75 -12.65 -7.47 -5.77
CA GLY A 75 -12.65 -8.92 -5.93
C GLY A 75 -14.03 -9.57 -6.02
N VAL A 76 -15.10 -8.81 -5.72
CA VAL A 76 -16.48 -9.34 -5.65
C VAL A 76 -17.47 -8.38 -6.29
N ARG A 77 -18.66 -8.88 -6.62
CA ARG A 77 -19.79 -8.06 -7.07
C ARG A 77 -21.07 -8.51 -6.41
N ALA A 78 -21.95 -7.57 -6.12
CA ALA A 78 -23.32 -7.86 -5.72
C ALA A 78 -24.18 -8.24 -6.95
N HIS A 79 -24.84 -9.38 -6.91
CA HIS A 79 -25.78 -9.80 -7.94
C HIS A 79 -26.99 -10.51 -7.34
N ARG A 80 -28.18 -9.95 -7.53
CA ARG A 80 -29.47 -10.50 -7.02
C ARG A 80 -29.42 -10.82 -5.52
N GLY A 81 -28.88 -9.91 -4.71
CA GLY A 81 -28.78 -10.06 -3.24
C GLY A 81 -27.72 -11.07 -2.77
N ARG A 82 -26.82 -11.53 -3.66
CA ARG A 82 -25.69 -12.42 -3.33
C ARG A 82 -24.38 -11.79 -3.75
N ILE A 83 -23.35 -11.96 -2.94
CA ILE A 83 -21.97 -11.60 -3.29
C ILE A 83 -21.40 -12.76 -4.12
N ARG A 84 -20.78 -12.43 -5.25
CA ARG A 84 -20.06 -13.37 -6.13
C ARG A 84 -18.68 -12.86 -6.41
N GLU A 85 -17.71 -13.74 -6.41
CA GLU A 85 -16.34 -13.44 -6.83
C GLU A 85 -16.33 -13.00 -8.32
N LEU A 86 -15.49 -12.02 -8.62
CA LEU A 86 -15.23 -11.57 -9.98
C LEU A 86 -14.38 -12.59 -10.74
N LYS A 87 -14.40 -12.51 -12.07
CA LYS A 87 -13.46 -13.26 -12.89
C LYS A 87 -12.06 -12.65 -12.75
N GLU A 88 -11.04 -13.46 -12.91
CA GLU A 88 -9.63 -13.03 -12.81
C GLU A 88 -9.32 -11.79 -13.64
N LYS A 89 -9.81 -11.71 -14.88
CA LYS A 89 -9.66 -10.53 -15.75
C LYS A 89 -10.19 -9.24 -15.09
N ASP A 90 -11.33 -9.31 -14.40
CA ASP A 90 -11.94 -8.14 -13.76
C ASP A 90 -11.15 -7.77 -12.49
N ILE A 91 -10.65 -8.77 -11.74
CA ILE A 91 -9.77 -8.57 -10.58
C ILE A 91 -8.45 -7.88 -11.01
N LEU A 92 -7.83 -8.34 -12.10
CA LEU A 92 -6.60 -7.73 -12.64
C LEU A 92 -6.84 -6.26 -13.02
N ARG A 93 -7.99 -5.95 -13.62
CA ARG A 93 -8.38 -4.57 -13.93
C ARG A 93 -8.56 -3.72 -12.66
N GLN A 94 -9.13 -4.25 -11.58
CA GLN A 94 -9.23 -3.54 -10.31
C GLN A 94 -7.85 -3.30 -9.70
N ARG A 95 -6.98 -4.33 -9.72
CA ARG A 95 -5.61 -4.23 -9.21
C ARG A 95 -4.76 -3.18 -9.93
N SER A 96 -4.99 -2.93 -11.23
CA SER A 96 -4.24 -1.88 -11.94
C SER A 96 -4.51 -0.45 -11.44
N ARG A 97 -5.60 -0.23 -10.69
CA ARG A 97 -5.94 1.05 -10.06
C ARG A 97 -5.33 1.20 -8.65
N ILE A 98 -4.72 0.14 -8.13
CA ILE A 98 -4.14 0.08 -6.79
C ILE A 98 -2.67 -0.31 -6.92
N GLY A 99 -1.76 0.64 -6.70
CA GLY A 99 -0.33 0.37 -6.66
C GLY A 99 0.01 -0.44 -5.41
N PHE A 100 0.89 -1.44 -5.54
CA PHE A 100 1.35 -2.22 -4.40
C PHE A 100 2.87 -2.34 -4.41
N VAL A 101 3.50 -1.91 -3.32
CA VAL A 101 4.95 -1.99 -3.08
C VAL A 101 5.19 -3.01 -1.97
N PHE A 102 5.87 -4.10 -2.32
CA PHE A 102 6.17 -5.21 -1.41
C PHE A 102 7.43 -4.98 -0.59
N GLN A 103 7.51 -5.62 0.56
CA GLN A 103 8.67 -5.66 1.43
C GLN A 103 9.93 -6.20 0.72
N ASN A 104 9.81 -7.24 -0.10
CA ASN A 104 10.90 -7.92 -0.79
C ASN A 104 11.05 -7.50 -2.26
N PHE A 105 10.72 -6.25 -2.62
CA PHE A 105 10.83 -5.67 -3.97
C PHE A 105 10.01 -6.41 -5.04
N ASN A 106 10.06 -7.73 -5.08
CA ASN A 106 9.37 -8.63 -6.02
C ASN A 106 9.58 -8.26 -7.50
N LEU A 107 10.79 -7.81 -7.84
CA LEU A 107 11.18 -7.57 -9.23
C LEU A 107 11.39 -8.90 -9.97
N PHE A 108 11.05 -8.91 -11.25
CA PHE A 108 11.31 -10.06 -12.14
C PHE A 108 12.80 -10.14 -12.44
N PRO A 109 13.54 -11.16 -11.96
CA PRO A 109 15.00 -11.18 -12.04
C PRO A 109 15.54 -11.39 -13.46
N HIS A 110 14.71 -11.89 -14.37
CA HIS A 110 15.03 -12.16 -15.77
C HIS A 110 14.69 -11.00 -16.72
N LEU A 111 14.02 -9.96 -16.21
CA LEU A 111 13.69 -8.75 -16.96
C LEU A 111 14.63 -7.61 -16.57
N THR A 112 14.92 -6.71 -17.51
CA THR A 112 15.59 -5.44 -17.23
C THR A 112 14.73 -4.56 -16.35
N ILE A 113 15.29 -3.49 -15.81
CA ILE A 113 14.56 -2.52 -14.98
C ILE A 113 13.44 -1.85 -15.80
N LEU A 114 13.70 -1.47 -17.04
CA LEU A 114 12.69 -0.92 -17.93
C LEU A 114 11.55 -1.92 -18.17
N GLU A 115 11.88 -3.18 -18.45
CA GLU A 115 10.89 -4.23 -18.67
C GLU A 115 10.07 -4.54 -17.44
N ASN A 116 10.66 -4.50 -16.24
CA ASN A 116 9.93 -4.65 -14.98
C ASN A 116 8.81 -3.62 -14.79
N ILE A 117 8.99 -2.40 -15.31
CA ILE A 117 7.99 -1.34 -15.22
C ILE A 117 6.99 -1.42 -16.37
N THR A 118 7.43 -1.82 -17.58
CA THR A 118 6.59 -1.78 -18.78
C THR A 118 5.78 -3.05 -19.03
N GLU A 119 6.16 -4.19 -18.46
CA GLU A 119 5.54 -5.50 -18.70
C GLU A 119 4.03 -5.47 -18.45
N ALA A 120 3.60 -5.03 -17.29
CA ALA A 120 2.19 -5.02 -16.91
C ALA A 120 1.36 -4.00 -17.74
N PRO A 121 1.76 -2.73 -17.95
CA PRO A 121 1.08 -1.81 -18.85
C PRO A 121 0.92 -2.35 -20.27
N ILE A 122 1.97 -2.97 -20.84
CA ILE A 122 1.91 -3.54 -22.20
C ILE A 122 0.94 -4.71 -22.24
N SER A 123 0.98 -5.61 -21.25
CA SER A 123 0.07 -6.77 -21.19
C SER A 123 -1.39 -6.38 -21.07
N LEU A 124 -1.70 -5.20 -20.53
CA LEU A 124 -3.03 -4.63 -20.45
C LEU A 124 -3.39 -3.69 -21.61
N GLY A 125 -2.54 -3.63 -22.65
CA GLY A 125 -2.86 -2.99 -23.93
C GLY A 125 -2.26 -1.58 -24.12
N THR A 126 -1.40 -1.09 -23.23
CA THR A 126 -0.64 0.15 -23.47
C THR A 126 0.35 -0.05 -24.62
N ALA A 127 0.41 0.89 -25.55
CA ALA A 127 1.37 0.84 -26.64
C ALA A 127 2.82 0.77 -26.12
N PRO A 128 3.68 -0.14 -26.64
CA PRO A 128 5.03 -0.34 -26.10
C PRO A 128 5.89 0.93 -26.07
N ALA A 129 5.76 1.81 -27.05
CA ALA A 129 6.49 3.07 -27.07
C ALA A 129 6.05 4.02 -25.93
N ALA A 130 4.74 4.15 -25.70
CA ALA A 130 4.19 4.96 -24.62
C ALA A 130 4.55 4.40 -23.23
N ALA A 131 4.48 3.07 -23.07
CA ALA A 131 4.89 2.41 -21.82
C ALA A 131 6.37 2.65 -21.50
N LYS A 132 7.27 2.58 -22.49
CA LYS A 132 8.70 2.85 -22.33
C LYS A 132 8.97 4.31 -21.96
N GLU A 133 8.29 5.26 -22.59
CA GLU A 133 8.44 6.68 -22.29
C GLU A 133 8.01 6.98 -20.85
N LEU A 134 6.83 6.47 -20.43
CA LEU A 134 6.37 6.57 -19.06
C LEU A 134 7.36 5.93 -18.08
N ALA A 135 7.87 4.73 -18.39
CA ALA A 135 8.82 4.04 -17.51
C ALA A 135 10.12 4.83 -17.32
N ARG A 136 10.63 5.50 -18.37
CA ARG A 136 11.81 6.39 -18.26
C ARG A 136 11.52 7.57 -17.36
N SER A 137 10.36 8.22 -17.52
CA SER A 137 9.98 9.34 -16.65
C SER A 137 9.84 8.90 -15.19
N LEU A 138 9.29 7.72 -14.93
CA LEU A 138 9.19 7.15 -13.59
C LEU A 138 10.56 6.80 -13.02
N LEU A 139 11.47 6.23 -13.80
CA LEU A 139 12.85 5.97 -13.37
C LEU A 139 13.59 7.27 -13.01
N ALA A 140 13.43 8.32 -13.81
CA ALA A 140 14.01 9.62 -13.52
C ALA A 140 13.43 10.19 -12.20
N SER A 141 12.12 10.05 -11.95
CA SER A 141 11.48 10.53 -10.72
C SER A 141 11.99 9.85 -9.45
N VAL A 142 12.54 8.62 -9.56
CA VAL A 142 13.14 7.88 -8.44
C VAL A 142 14.67 7.90 -8.47
N GLY A 143 15.30 8.72 -9.34
CA GLY A 143 16.76 8.91 -9.45
C GLY A 143 17.50 7.68 -9.99
N LEU A 144 16.93 6.99 -10.99
CA LEU A 144 17.47 5.77 -11.60
C LEU A 144 17.40 5.80 -13.15
N ASP A 145 17.48 6.97 -13.74
CA ASP A 145 17.42 7.19 -15.20
C ASP A 145 18.53 6.47 -15.97
N ASP A 146 19.70 6.27 -15.36
CA ASP A 146 20.84 5.54 -15.92
C ASP A 146 20.73 4.00 -15.82
N LYS A 147 19.67 3.46 -15.20
CA LYS A 147 19.52 2.03 -14.89
C LYS A 147 18.53 1.27 -15.77
N GLU A 148 17.97 1.87 -16.83
CA GLU A 148 16.92 1.25 -17.62
C GLU A 148 17.27 -0.14 -18.19
N HIS A 149 18.55 -0.37 -18.54
CA HIS A 149 19.05 -1.63 -19.10
C HIS A 149 19.66 -2.58 -18.08
N ALA A 150 19.79 -2.16 -16.80
CA ALA A 150 20.27 -3.02 -15.74
C ALA A 150 19.26 -4.12 -15.38
N TYR A 151 19.74 -5.18 -14.74
CA TYR A 151 18.92 -6.22 -14.14
C TYR A 151 18.84 -6.06 -12.64
N PRO A 152 17.78 -6.57 -11.95
CA PRO A 152 17.63 -6.40 -10.50
C PRO A 152 18.86 -6.77 -9.67
N ARG A 153 19.58 -7.85 -10.03
CA ARG A 153 20.81 -8.30 -9.35
C ARG A 153 21.97 -7.30 -9.38
N GLN A 154 21.90 -6.30 -10.25
CA GLN A 154 22.94 -5.27 -10.41
C GLN A 154 22.65 -4.01 -9.59
N LEU A 155 21.51 -4.00 -8.88
CA LEU A 155 21.05 -2.87 -8.08
C LEU A 155 21.18 -3.17 -6.59
N SER A 156 21.46 -2.13 -5.78
CA SER A 156 21.34 -2.21 -4.32
C SER A 156 19.90 -2.43 -3.89
N GLY A 157 19.66 -2.86 -2.65
CA GLY A 157 18.31 -3.05 -2.11
C GLY A 157 17.45 -1.78 -2.20
N GLY A 158 18.01 -0.63 -1.84
CA GLY A 158 17.31 0.67 -1.96
C GLY A 158 16.99 1.04 -3.41
N GLN A 159 17.88 0.75 -4.36
CA GLN A 159 17.60 0.94 -5.78
C GLN A 159 16.49 -0.01 -6.26
N GLN A 160 16.52 -1.29 -5.87
CA GLN A 160 15.45 -2.23 -6.21
C GLN A 160 14.09 -1.78 -5.68
N GLN A 161 14.04 -1.27 -4.45
CA GLN A 161 12.82 -0.75 -3.85
C GLN A 161 12.30 0.49 -4.60
N ARG A 162 13.18 1.40 -5.00
CA ARG A 162 12.79 2.56 -5.81
C ARG A 162 12.25 2.15 -7.17
N VAL A 163 12.79 1.10 -7.81
CA VAL A 163 12.19 0.50 -9.01
C VAL A 163 10.81 -0.12 -8.73
N ALA A 164 10.64 -0.81 -7.60
CA ALA A 164 9.34 -1.36 -7.20
C ALA A 164 8.29 -0.25 -7.01
N ILE A 165 8.68 0.90 -6.46
CA ILE A 165 7.82 2.10 -6.39
C ILE A 165 7.49 2.61 -7.79
N ALA A 166 8.48 2.79 -8.67
CA ALA A 166 8.25 3.22 -10.06
C ALA A 166 7.30 2.28 -10.81
N ARG A 167 7.46 0.95 -10.63
CA ARG A 167 6.55 -0.05 -11.19
C ARG A 167 5.12 0.09 -10.66
N ALA A 168 4.95 0.34 -9.35
CA ALA A 168 3.63 0.54 -8.77
C ALA A 168 2.93 1.80 -9.31
N LEU A 169 3.68 2.81 -9.72
CA LEU A 169 3.17 4.05 -10.32
C LEU A 169 2.81 3.93 -11.81
N ALA A 170 3.20 2.85 -12.49
CA ALA A 170 3.08 2.72 -13.95
C ALA A 170 1.64 2.76 -14.49
N PHE A 171 0.64 2.55 -13.64
CA PHE A 171 -0.79 2.66 -13.97
C PHE A 171 -1.45 3.94 -13.47
N ASP A 172 -0.69 4.90 -12.96
CA ASP A 172 -1.22 6.10 -12.32
C ASP A 172 -2.32 5.80 -11.28
N PRO A 173 -2.02 4.98 -10.27
CA PRO A 173 -3.01 4.50 -9.30
C PRO A 173 -3.53 5.62 -8.41
N GLU A 174 -4.83 5.53 -8.05
CA GLU A 174 -5.47 6.43 -7.08
C GLU A 174 -5.03 6.13 -5.64
N VAL A 175 -4.73 4.85 -5.36
CA VAL A 175 -4.30 4.35 -4.04
C VAL A 175 -2.99 3.58 -4.20
N ILE A 176 -2.02 3.86 -3.33
CA ILE A 176 -0.76 3.13 -3.29
C ILE A 176 -0.57 2.53 -1.90
N LEU A 177 -0.32 1.23 -1.87
CA LEU A 177 -0.13 0.41 -0.69
C LEU A 177 1.35 0.07 -0.54
N PHE A 178 1.93 0.33 0.64
CA PHE A 178 3.32 0.04 0.97
C PHE A 178 3.37 -0.95 2.12
N ASP A 179 3.84 -2.17 1.86
CA ASP A 179 4.00 -3.25 2.85
C ASP A 179 5.44 -3.27 3.35
N GLU A 180 5.72 -2.56 4.45
CA GLU A 180 7.04 -2.46 5.10
C GLU A 180 8.18 -2.14 4.10
N PRO A 181 8.12 -1.03 3.37
CA PRO A 181 8.99 -0.77 2.21
C PRO A 181 10.48 -0.62 2.53
N THR A 182 10.86 -0.54 3.80
CA THR A 182 12.24 -0.33 4.27
C THR A 182 12.80 -1.50 5.07
N SER A 183 11.98 -2.47 5.48
CA SER A 183 12.39 -3.53 6.43
C SER A 183 13.43 -4.52 5.89
N ALA A 184 13.57 -4.62 4.55
CA ALA A 184 14.57 -5.47 3.90
C ALA A 184 15.85 -4.70 3.49
N LEU A 185 16.02 -3.45 3.97
CA LEU A 185 17.12 -2.56 3.58
C LEU A 185 18.13 -2.38 4.71
N ASP A 186 19.39 -2.16 4.31
CA ASP A 186 20.41 -1.64 5.21
C ASP A 186 20.02 -0.23 5.71
N PRO A 187 20.29 0.12 6.98
CA PRO A 187 19.87 1.40 7.57
C PRO A 187 20.28 2.65 6.77
N GLU A 188 21.43 2.60 6.10
CA GLU A 188 21.94 3.70 5.28
C GLU A 188 21.10 3.96 4.02
N LEU A 189 20.34 2.96 3.53
CA LEU A 189 19.51 3.04 2.34
C LEU A 189 18.05 3.43 2.62
N VAL A 190 17.62 3.36 3.88
CA VAL A 190 16.23 3.65 4.32
C VAL A 190 15.82 5.07 3.94
N GLY A 191 16.72 6.04 4.19
CA GLY A 191 16.44 7.46 3.93
C GLY A 191 16.10 7.77 2.47
N GLU A 192 16.78 7.12 1.51
CA GLU A 192 16.53 7.31 0.08
C GLU A 192 15.13 6.83 -0.33
N VAL A 193 14.70 5.69 0.19
CA VAL A 193 13.37 5.11 -0.11
C VAL A 193 12.27 5.95 0.54
N LEU A 194 12.44 6.36 1.79
CA LEU A 194 11.48 7.22 2.49
C LEU A 194 11.36 8.59 1.80
N ALA A 195 12.44 9.14 1.26
CA ALA A 195 12.40 10.39 0.48
C ALA A 195 11.53 10.25 -0.78
N VAL A 196 11.61 9.11 -1.50
CA VAL A 196 10.74 8.84 -2.64
C VAL A 196 9.29 8.73 -2.21
N ILE A 197 8.98 7.98 -1.13
CA ILE A 197 7.59 7.86 -0.64
C ILE A 197 7.08 9.25 -0.22
N ARG A 198 7.90 10.06 0.46
CA ARG A 198 7.56 11.44 0.83
C ARG A 198 7.25 12.30 -0.40
N SER A 199 7.97 12.16 -1.50
CA SER A 199 7.69 12.92 -2.73
C SER A 199 6.33 12.61 -3.37
N LEU A 200 5.72 11.49 -3.00
CA LEU A 200 4.37 11.12 -3.46
C LEU A 200 3.25 11.75 -2.60
N THR A 201 3.58 12.26 -1.41
CA THR A 201 2.59 12.94 -0.56
C THR A 201 2.20 14.28 -1.20
N GLY A 202 0.95 14.70 -1.03
CA GLY A 202 0.45 15.96 -1.61
C GLY A 202 0.24 15.95 -3.14
N THR A 203 0.46 14.82 -3.81
CA THR A 203 0.23 14.68 -5.26
C THR A 203 -1.23 14.35 -5.61
N GLY A 204 -2.12 14.30 -4.62
CA GLY A 204 -3.52 13.90 -4.77
C GLY A 204 -3.76 12.38 -4.68
N ARG A 205 -2.70 11.58 -4.59
CA ARG A 205 -2.79 10.12 -4.39
C ARG A 205 -3.02 9.78 -2.92
N THR A 206 -3.77 8.72 -2.68
CA THR A 206 -3.96 8.17 -1.33
C THR A 206 -2.87 7.14 -1.04
N LEU A 207 -2.16 7.29 0.07
CA LEU A 207 -1.10 6.38 0.47
C LEU A 207 -1.52 5.61 1.75
N ILE A 208 -1.34 4.30 1.76
CA ILE A 208 -1.47 3.47 2.96
C ILE A 208 -0.13 2.77 3.17
N VAL A 209 0.53 3.09 4.29
CA VAL A 209 1.92 2.66 4.55
C VAL A 209 1.97 1.83 5.82
N VAL A 210 2.28 0.56 5.72
CA VAL A 210 2.68 -0.27 6.86
C VAL A 210 4.18 -0.06 7.08
N THR A 211 4.57 0.40 8.26
CA THR A 211 5.99 0.69 8.55
C THR A 211 6.32 0.58 10.04
N HIS A 212 7.59 0.38 10.34
CA HIS A 212 8.18 0.51 11.69
C HIS A 212 8.91 1.84 11.87
N GLU A 213 8.98 2.67 10.84
CA GLU A 213 9.65 3.98 10.85
C GLU A 213 8.74 5.05 11.51
N ILE A 214 8.78 5.13 12.85
CA ILE A 214 7.90 6.05 13.61
C ILE A 214 8.20 7.52 13.28
N GLY A 215 9.47 7.87 13.04
CA GLY A 215 9.84 9.23 12.61
C GLY A 215 9.18 9.62 11.29
N PHE A 216 9.15 8.70 10.31
CA PHE A 216 8.47 8.90 9.04
C PHE A 216 6.94 9.00 9.23
N ALA A 217 6.35 8.12 10.04
CA ALA A 217 4.92 8.16 10.35
C ALA A 217 4.49 9.51 10.93
N ARG A 218 5.32 10.09 11.81
CA ARG A 218 5.08 11.41 12.44
C ARG A 218 5.18 12.54 11.42
N GLU A 219 6.13 12.46 10.49
CA GLU A 219 6.40 13.54 9.52
C GLU A 219 5.37 13.63 8.40
N VAL A 220 4.93 12.49 7.87
CA VAL A 220 4.12 12.45 6.64
C VAL A 220 2.69 11.95 6.84
N GLY A 221 2.39 11.33 7.98
CA GLY A 221 1.08 10.74 8.24
C GLY A 221 0.01 11.82 8.49
N ASP A 222 -1.11 11.71 7.83
CA ASP A 222 -2.34 12.44 8.18
C ASP A 222 -3.14 11.66 9.22
N HIS A 223 -3.08 10.34 9.16
CA HIS A 223 -3.77 9.42 10.05
C HIS A 223 -2.85 8.24 10.42
N VAL A 224 -2.84 7.87 11.68
CA VAL A 224 -2.07 6.72 12.20
C VAL A 224 -3.03 5.72 12.83
N ILE A 225 -2.81 4.45 12.52
CA ILE A 225 -3.60 3.32 13.01
C ILE A 225 -2.65 2.35 13.70
N PHE A 226 -2.91 2.06 14.96
CA PHE A 226 -2.20 1.01 15.70
C PHE A 226 -3.02 -0.28 15.70
N ILE A 227 -2.48 -1.34 15.10
CA ILE A 227 -3.10 -2.67 15.03
C ILE A 227 -2.33 -3.63 15.93
N ASP A 228 -3.05 -4.32 16.81
CA ASP A 228 -2.53 -5.42 17.62
C ASP A 228 -3.54 -6.55 17.69
N ASP A 229 -3.07 -7.80 17.63
CA ASP A 229 -3.89 -9.02 17.71
C ASP A 229 -5.11 -9.02 16.76
N GLY A 230 -4.94 -8.48 15.56
CA GLY A 230 -5.97 -8.47 14.50
C GLY A 230 -7.09 -7.45 14.66
N VAL A 231 -6.96 -6.49 15.57
CA VAL A 231 -7.93 -5.40 15.77
C VAL A 231 -7.25 -4.03 15.74
N ILE A 232 -7.99 -3.00 15.38
CA ILE A 232 -7.55 -1.61 15.58
C ILE A 232 -7.70 -1.28 17.06
N VAL A 233 -6.57 -1.00 17.72
CA VAL A 233 -6.51 -0.68 19.15
C VAL A 233 -6.65 0.81 19.37
N GLU A 234 -6.01 1.61 18.52
CA GLU A 234 -6.04 3.07 18.58
C GLU A 234 -5.82 3.66 17.20
N GLN A 235 -6.47 4.78 16.88
CA GLN A 235 -6.29 5.51 15.64
C GLN A 235 -6.54 7.00 15.83
N GLY A 236 -5.87 7.84 15.04
CA GLY A 236 -6.00 9.29 15.13
C GLY A 236 -4.92 10.02 14.34
N THR A 237 -4.71 11.29 14.66
CA THR A 237 -3.59 12.05 14.11
C THR A 237 -2.25 11.50 14.64
N PRO A 238 -1.12 11.74 13.95
CA PRO A 238 0.20 11.36 14.46
C PRO A 238 0.46 11.84 15.90
N ASP A 239 0.12 13.09 16.22
CA ASP A 239 0.23 13.64 17.57
C ASP A 239 -0.56 12.81 18.60
N ALA A 240 -1.82 12.47 18.29
CA ALA A 240 -2.69 11.74 19.22
C ALA A 240 -2.19 10.31 19.47
N VAL A 241 -1.69 9.61 18.44
CA VAL A 241 -1.34 8.18 18.54
C VAL A 241 0.13 7.97 18.89
N LEU A 242 1.05 8.81 18.38
CA LEU A 242 2.48 8.61 18.55
C LEU A 242 3.07 9.40 19.71
N ASP A 243 2.53 10.60 19.99
CA ASP A 243 3.07 11.50 21.02
C ASP A 243 2.23 11.49 22.30
N HIS A 244 0.90 11.31 22.18
CA HIS A 244 -0.04 11.31 23.31
C HIS A 244 -0.97 10.07 23.29
N PRO A 245 -0.42 8.84 23.18
CA PRO A 245 -1.24 7.62 23.12
C PRO A 245 -2.07 7.43 24.39
N HIS A 246 -3.35 7.12 24.23
CA HIS A 246 -4.27 6.89 25.35
C HIS A 246 -4.32 5.42 25.77
N HIS A 247 -4.22 4.49 24.79
CA HIS A 247 -4.36 3.07 25.07
C HIS A 247 -3.07 2.47 25.65
N PRO A 248 -3.10 1.72 26.77
CA PRO A 248 -1.89 1.14 27.38
C PRO A 248 -1.07 0.25 26.47
N ARG A 249 -1.71 -0.44 25.52
CA ARG A 249 -1.00 -1.28 24.53
C ARG A 249 -0.21 -0.44 23.55
N THR A 250 -0.75 0.71 23.08
CA THR A 250 -0.05 1.66 22.23
C THR A 250 1.16 2.24 22.95
N GLN A 251 0.98 2.69 24.19
CA GLN A 251 2.07 3.19 25.05
C GLN A 251 3.19 2.18 25.21
N ASN A 252 2.85 0.91 25.53
CA ASN A 252 3.85 -0.16 25.69
C ASN A 252 4.54 -0.50 24.36
N PHE A 253 3.86 -0.43 23.23
CA PHE A 253 4.49 -0.65 21.93
C PHE A 253 5.48 0.47 21.61
N LEU A 254 5.05 1.72 21.70
CA LEU A 254 5.89 2.88 21.38
C LEU A 254 7.11 3.00 22.28
N SER A 255 6.99 2.71 23.57
CA SER A 255 8.14 2.72 24.51
C SER A 255 9.26 1.70 24.19
N LYS A 256 9.02 0.75 23.27
CA LYS A 256 10.00 -0.25 22.85
C LYS A 256 10.62 0.06 21.49
N VAL A 257 10.03 0.97 20.73
CA VAL A 257 10.44 1.29 19.36
C VAL A 257 10.93 2.74 19.20
N LEU A 258 10.69 3.58 20.20
CA LEU A 258 11.26 4.92 20.40
C LEU A 258 12.44 4.85 21.35
#